data_3e1f74a4b613e84a022dba3a690f60c5
#
_entry.id   3e1f74a4b613e84a022dba3a690f60c5
#
_cell.length_a   1.000
_cell.length_b   1.000
_cell.length_c   1.000
_cell.angle_alpha   90.00
_cell.angle_beta   90.00
_cell.angle_gamma   90.00
#
_symmetry.space_group_name_H-M   'P 1'
#
loop_
_entity.id
_entity.type
_entity.pdbx_description
1 polymer ?
#
loop_
_entity_poly.entity_id
_entity_poly.type
_entity_poly.pdbx_seq_one_letter_code
_entity_poly.pdbx_strand_id
1 'polypeptide(L)'
;MKLTKNILAVSFLIFASITSCKDQPKDTGEKPSTETKPTFTLKFDADSAYRYVQEQVDFGPRVPGTSAHAKTAIYLQNKLAQFCDTAFTQYGSATSYKGKNVEIKNIIGTINPKQTKRILLCAHWDTRPMADQDLERPTEPADGANDGASGVGVLIEIARQLQAQRPDAGVDIIFFDAEDMGDSRGAAESWCLGSQYWSKTPHKPNYVARFGILLDMVGPKDAVFAIEGHSWQYAQRYVKQVWKTASKLGHGNHFVNYQGGQLIDDHLFINEIRGIPTLDIIHYDVVNQTGFGEFWHRHSDNMSSIDKNTLKAVGETVFQVVMEL
;
A
#
# COMPACT_ATOMS: atom_id res chain seq x y z
N MET A 1 69.31 4.48 -20.36
CA MET A 1 70.25 4.09 -21.43
C MET A 1 69.39 3.65 -22.64
N LYS A 2 69.55 4.42 -23.78
CA LYS A 2 69.08 4.18 -25.16
C LYS A 2 67.56 3.97 -25.38
N LEU A 3 66.76 4.96 -25.76
CA LEU A 3 66.55 5.60 -27.09
C LEU A 3 66.66 4.66 -28.30
N THR A 4 65.55 4.45 -28.99
CA THR A 4 65.52 4.52 -30.45
C THR A 4 64.09 4.88 -30.91
N LYS A 5 64.08 6.01 -31.64
CA LYS A 5 63.00 6.52 -32.52
C LYS A 5 62.98 5.70 -33.79
N ASN A 6 61.84 5.52 -34.41
CA ASN A 6 61.80 5.55 -35.89
C ASN A 6 60.45 6.12 -36.37
N ILE A 7 60.63 6.95 -37.38
CA ILE A 7 59.73 7.86 -38.08
C ILE A 7 59.42 7.25 -39.49
N LEU A 8 58.36 7.74 -40.12
CA LEU A 8 57.96 7.73 -41.54
C LEU A 8 57.15 6.48 -41.98
N ALA A 9 56.10 6.61 -42.80
CA ALA A 9 55.94 7.50 -43.96
C ALA A 9 54.46 7.69 -44.32
N VAL A 10 54.19 8.88 -44.83
CA VAL A 10 52.98 9.36 -45.52
C VAL A 10 52.87 8.73 -46.91
N SER A 11 51.70 8.29 -47.32
CA SER A 11 51.38 8.09 -48.74
C SER A 11 49.96 8.57 -49.04
N PHE A 12 49.90 9.68 -49.76
CA PHE A 12 48.73 10.24 -50.41
C PHE A 12 48.39 9.41 -51.66
N LEU A 13 47.15 8.98 -51.78
CA LEU A 13 46.61 8.55 -53.07
C LEU A 13 45.22 9.15 -53.25
N ILE A 14 45.18 10.10 -54.17
CA ILE A 14 43.97 10.72 -54.76
C ILE A 14 43.44 9.69 -55.79
N PHE A 15 42.17 9.35 -55.72
CA PHE A 15 41.45 8.82 -56.89
C PHE A 15 40.00 9.33 -56.96
N ALA A 16 39.66 9.59 -58.16
CA ALA A 16 38.61 10.37 -58.76
C ALA A 16 37.17 9.97 -58.42
N SER A 17 36.34 10.99 -58.46
CA SER A 17 34.87 11.01 -58.50
C SER A 17 34.26 10.09 -59.56
N ILE A 18 33.29 9.30 -59.19
CA ILE A 18 32.25 8.81 -60.08
C ILE A 18 30.90 9.14 -59.46
N THR A 19 30.20 10.09 -60.09
CA THR A 19 28.78 10.40 -59.85
C THR A 19 27.93 9.23 -60.33
N SER A 20 27.16 8.62 -59.42
CA SER A 20 26.01 7.79 -59.78
C SER A 20 24.79 8.21 -58.98
N CYS A 21 23.89 8.93 -59.67
CA CYS A 21 22.53 9.09 -59.21
C CYS A 21 21.85 7.72 -59.20
N LYS A 22 21.28 7.31 -58.03
CA LYS A 22 20.06 6.54 -58.02
C LYS A 22 19.44 6.45 -56.63
N ASP A 23 18.15 6.80 -56.61
CA ASP A 23 17.07 6.37 -55.74
C ASP A 23 17.20 6.65 -54.26
N GLN A 24 16.52 7.70 -53.82
CA GLN A 24 16.09 7.89 -52.45
C GLN A 24 15.09 6.78 -52.05
N PRO A 25 15.30 6.10 -50.92
CA PRO A 25 14.24 5.31 -50.31
C PRO A 25 13.16 6.29 -49.84
N LYS A 26 11.90 6.04 -50.23
CA LYS A 26 10.73 6.70 -49.68
C LYS A 26 10.76 6.54 -48.15
N ASP A 27 10.89 7.64 -47.45
CA ASP A 27 10.64 7.77 -46.03
C ASP A 27 9.18 7.40 -45.79
N THR A 28 8.92 6.15 -45.43
CA THR A 28 7.67 5.74 -44.83
C THR A 28 7.67 6.24 -43.37
N GLY A 29 7.28 7.49 -43.21
CA GLY A 29 7.09 8.09 -41.91
C GLY A 29 6.07 7.26 -41.10
N GLU A 30 6.56 6.27 -40.37
CA GLU A 30 5.87 5.77 -39.19
C GLU A 30 5.78 6.92 -38.20
N LYS A 31 4.61 7.59 -38.18
CA LYS A 31 4.25 8.45 -37.07
C LYS A 31 4.41 7.61 -35.79
N PRO A 32 5.15 8.12 -34.78
CA PRO A 32 5.13 7.48 -33.48
C PRO A 32 3.66 7.37 -33.06
N SER A 33 3.18 6.15 -32.80
CA SER A 33 1.87 5.94 -32.20
C SER A 33 1.93 6.62 -30.85
N THR A 34 1.29 7.77 -30.74
CA THR A 34 0.95 8.33 -29.44
C THR A 34 -0.02 7.34 -28.81
N GLU A 35 0.51 6.41 -28.01
CA GLU A 35 -0.32 5.65 -27.06
C GLU A 35 -1.06 6.71 -26.21
N THR A 36 -2.30 6.95 -26.53
CA THR A 36 -3.17 7.76 -25.68
C THR A 36 -3.34 6.99 -24.41
N LYS A 37 -2.68 7.46 -23.33
CA LYS A 37 -2.94 6.94 -21.99
C LYS A 37 -4.45 6.99 -21.74
N PRO A 38 -5.04 5.90 -21.20
CA PRO A 38 -6.46 5.90 -20.91
C PRO A 38 -6.80 7.10 -20.02
N THR A 39 -7.75 7.91 -20.46
CA THR A 39 -8.25 9.03 -19.67
C THR A 39 -9.19 8.51 -18.60
N PHE A 40 -8.77 8.54 -17.34
CA PHE A 40 -9.63 8.29 -16.20
C PHE A 40 -9.92 9.60 -15.46
N THR A 41 -10.96 9.60 -14.63
CA THR A 41 -11.33 10.77 -13.82
C THR A 41 -11.07 10.45 -12.36
N LEU A 42 -10.22 11.28 -11.72
CA LEU A 42 -10.02 11.21 -10.29
C LEU A 42 -11.27 11.75 -9.57
N LYS A 43 -12.02 10.88 -8.89
CA LYS A 43 -13.28 11.19 -8.20
C LYS A 43 -13.37 10.52 -6.83
N PHE A 44 -12.27 10.49 -6.08
CA PHE A 44 -12.27 9.90 -4.75
C PHE A 44 -13.27 10.65 -3.85
N ASP A 45 -14.19 9.90 -3.24
CA ASP A 45 -15.22 10.43 -2.37
C ASP A 45 -14.83 10.28 -0.89
N ALA A 46 -14.31 11.36 -0.32
CA ALA A 46 -13.87 11.40 1.07
C ALA A 46 -15.02 11.18 2.07
N ASP A 47 -16.24 11.58 1.74
CA ASP A 47 -17.42 11.35 2.57
C ASP A 47 -17.77 9.86 2.62
N SER A 48 -17.63 9.17 1.50
CA SER A 48 -17.80 7.72 1.44
C SER A 48 -16.70 6.98 2.22
N ALA A 49 -15.43 7.37 2.07
CA ALA A 49 -14.33 6.79 2.83
C ALA A 49 -14.53 6.98 4.34
N TYR A 50 -14.87 8.20 4.78
CA TYR A 50 -15.18 8.50 6.19
C TYR A 50 -16.34 7.65 6.71
N ARG A 51 -17.42 7.50 5.92
CA ARG A 51 -18.55 6.65 6.29
C ARG A 51 -18.12 5.18 6.43
N TYR A 52 -17.23 4.65 5.58
CA TYR A 52 -16.74 3.28 5.71
C TYR A 52 -15.85 3.09 6.95
N VAL A 53 -15.17 4.13 7.44
CA VAL A 53 -14.50 4.11 8.76
C VAL A 53 -15.56 4.04 9.86
N GLN A 54 -16.55 4.94 9.84
CA GLN A 54 -17.62 4.99 10.83
C GLN A 54 -18.39 3.66 10.93
N GLU A 55 -18.76 3.06 9.78
CA GLU A 55 -19.48 1.79 9.74
C GLU A 55 -18.70 0.66 10.42
N GLN A 56 -17.35 0.68 10.40
CA GLN A 56 -16.51 -0.28 11.13
C GLN A 56 -16.50 0.02 12.64
N VAL A 57 -16.36 1.28 13.01
CA VAL A 57 -16.34 1.73 14.42
C VAL A 57 -17.69 1.44 15.10
N ASP A 58 -18.80 1.55 14.39
CA ASP A 58 -20.15 1.28 14.91
C ASP A 58 -20.36 -0.18 15.36
N PHE A 59 -19.52 -1.13 14.94
CA PHE A 59 -19.52 -2.50 15.47
C PHE A 59 -18.86 -2.60 16.85
N GLY A 60 -18.11 -1.57 17.27
CA GLY A 60 -17.22 -1.55 18.43
C GLY A 60 -15.83 -2.11 18.11
N PRO A 61 -14.96 -2.22 19.13
CA PRO A 61 -13.60 -2.73 18.97
C PRO A 61 -13.56 -4.11 18.29
N ARG A 62 -12.82 -4.21 17.18
CA ARG A 62 -12.74 -5.41 16.34
C ARG A 62 -11.66 -6.37 16.83
N VAL A 63 -11.59 -6.58 18.14
CA VAL A 63 -10.61 -7.49 18.76
C VAL A 63 -10.85 -8.93 18.31
N PRO A 64 -9.84 -9.64 17.81
CA PRO A 64 -9.96 -11.03 17.36
C PRO A 64 -10.64 -11.94 18.38
N GLY A 65 -11.63 -12.71 17.90
CA GLY A 65 -12.43 -13.62 18.73
C GLY A 65 -13.67 -13.01 19.38
N THR A 66 -13.94 -11.71 19.21
CA THR A 66 -15.16 -11.05 19.74
C THR A 66 -16.34 -11.10 18.75
N SER A 67 -17.55 -10.80 19.24
CA SER A 67 -18.74 -10.67 18.40
C SER A 67 -18.64 -9.50 17.43
N ALA A 68 -18.05 -8.36 17.84
CA ALA A 68 -17.79 -7.21 16.97
C ALA A 68 -16.89 -7.61 15.80
N HIS A 69 -15.77 -8.29 16.08
CA HIS A 69 -14.86 -8.81 15.07
C HIS A 69 -15.57 -9.75 14.07
N ALA A 70 -16.37 -10.72 14.56
CA ALA A 70 -17.08 -11.66 13.68
C ALA A 70 -18.08 -10.95 12.75
N LYS A 71 -18.81 -9.93 13.26
CA LYS A 71 -19.77 -9.15 12.46
C LYS A 71 -19.07 -8.26 11.45
N THR A 72 -17.95 -7.62 11.84
CA THR A 72 -17.16 -6.77 10.95
C THR A 72 -16.53 -7.58 9.81
N ALA A 73 -16.04 -8.79 10.07
CA ALA A 73 -15.53 -9.66 9.00
C ALA A 73 -16.59 -9.91 7.91
N ILE A 74 -17.83 -10.21 8.29
CA ILE A 74 -18.95 -10.40 7.35
C ILE A 74 -19.25 -9.11 6.59
N TYR A 75 -19.30 -7.98 7.30
CA TYR A 75 -19.51 -6.67 6.69
C TYR A 75 -18.45 -6.35 5.63
N LEU A 76 -17.17 -6.49 5.97
CA LEU A 76 -16.05 -6.19 5.07
C LEU A 76 -16.04 -7.10 3.83
N GLN A 77 -16.29 -8.40 4.01
CA GLN A 77 -16.42 -9.31 2.86
C GLN A 77 -17.56 -8.89 1.95
N ASN A 78 -18.72 -8.51 2.50
CA ASN A 78 -19.86 -8.05 1.74
C ASN A 78 -19.59 -6.71 1.03
N LYS A 79 -18.82 -5.80 1.64
CA LYS A 79 -18.41 -4.55 0.99
C LYS A 79 -17.49 -4.80 -0.19
N LEU A 80 -16.46 -5.63 -0.04
CA LEU A 80 -15.61 -5.99 -1.18
C LEU A 80 -16.38 -6.73 -2.27
N ALA A 81 -17.36 -7.60 -1.90
CA ALA A 81 -18.20 -8.29 -2.88
C ALA A 81 -19.10 -7.35 -3.71
N GLN A 82 -19.38 -6.15 -3.22
CA GLN A 82 -20.12 -5.14 -3.99
C GLN A 82 -19.26 -4.51 -5.10
N PHE A 83 -17.95 -4.43 -4.90
CA PHE A 83 -17.07 -3.61 -5.76
C PHE A 83 -15.99 -4.42 -6.48
N CYS A 84 -15.70 -5.65 -6.02
CA CYS A 84 -14.73 -6.55 -6.62
C CYS A 84 -15.39 -7.64 -7.47
N ASP A 85 -14.64 -8.21 -8.40
CA ASP A 85 -15.14 -9.33 -9.22
C ASP A 85 -15.30 -10.62 -8.39
N THR A 86 -14.46 -10.78 -7.36
CA THR A 86 -14.59 -11.83 -6.34
C THR A 86 -14.21 -11.28 -4.97
N ALA A 87 -14.89 -11.77 -3.92
CA ALA A 87 -14.52 -11.48 -2.55
C ALA A 87 -14.80 -12.71 -1.66
N PHE A 88 -13.89 -12.99 -0.73
CA PHE A 88 -14.02 -14.09 0.21
C PHE A 88 -13.15 -13.86 1.45
N THR A 89 -13.43 -14.62 2.50
CA THR A 89 -12.58 -14.66 3.70
C THR A 89 -11.64 -15.86 3.62
N GLN A 90 -10.35 -15.59 3.77
CA GLN A 90 -9.34 -16.61 4.01
C GLN A 90 -9.29 -16.90 5.51
N TYR A 91 -9.64 -18.12 5.88
CA TYR A 91 -9.54 -18.58 7.26
C TYR A 91 -8.19 -19.24 7.51
N GLY A 92 -7.63 -18.95 8.68
CA GLY A 92 -6.37 -19.51 9.14
C GLY A 92 -6.27 -19.52 10.66
N SER A 93 -5.11 -19.83 11.17
CA SER A 93 -4.82 -19.72 12.60
C SER A 93 -3.35 -19.38 12.84
N ALA A 94 -3.09 -18.66 13.93
CA ALA A 94 -1.77 -18.35 14.41
C ALA A 94 -1.71 -18.50 15.94
N THR A 95 -0.52 -18.61 16.49
CA THR A 95 -0.33 -18.61 17.94
C THR A 95 0.08 -17.22 18.39
N SER A 96 -0.70 -16.58 19.26
CA SER A 96 -0.35 -15.30 19.86
C SER A 96 0.84 -15.43 20.81
N TYR A 97 1.48 -14.31 21.17
CA TYR A 97 2.58 -14.29 22.15
C TYR A 97 2.18 -14.85 23.54
N LYS A 98 0.88 -14.88 23.85
CA LYS A 98 0.34 -15.52 25.09
C LYS A 98 0.16 -17.03 24.96
N GLY A 99 0.61 -17.65 23.86
CA GLY A 99 0.44 -19.07 23.60
C GLY A 99 -0.97 -19.50 23.25
N LYS A 100 -1.89 -18.56 22.97
CA LYS A 100 -3.27 -18.85 22.61
C LYS A 100 -3.42 -18.95 21.10
N ASN A 101 -4.24 -19.89 20.65
CA ASN A 101 -4.63 -19.95 19.24
C ASN A 101 -5.55 -18.77 18.90
N VAL A 102 -5.22 -18.05 17.83
CA VAL A 102 -6.00 -16.93 17.26
C VAL A 102 -6.51 -17.40 15.90
N GLU A 103 -7.82 -17.36 15.69
CA GLU A 103 -8.41 -17.54 14.37
C GLU A 103 -8.13 -16.31 13.51
N ILE A 104 -7.62 -16.53 12.31
CA ILE A 104 -7.31 -15.47 11.33
C ILE A 104 -8.43 -15.40 10.29
N LYS A 105 -8.90 -14.19 9.99
CA LYS A 105 -9.92 -13.89 8.97
C LYS A 105 -9.42 -12.80 8.02
N ASN A 106 -8.52 -13.13 7.12
CA ASN A 106 -8.10 -12.17 6.08
C ASN A 106 -9.21 -12.03 5.04
N ILE A 107 -9.66 -10.80 4.79
CA ILE A 107 -10.73 -10.51 3.83
C ILE A 107 -10.08 -10.12 2.50
N ILE A 108 -10.43 -10.81 1.42
CA ILE A 108 -9.75 -10.67 0.13
C ILE A 108 -10.76 -10.32 -0.96
N GLY A 109 -10.51 -9.21 -1.65
CA GLY A 109 -11.22 -8.80 -2.86
C GLY A 109 -10.29 -8.80 -4.06
N THR A 110 -10.78 -9.22 -5.23
CA THR A 110 -10.01 -9.26 -6.46
C THR A 110 -10.73 -8.52 -7.58
N ILE A 111 -10.02 -7.60 -8.23
CA ILE A 111 -10.45 -6.89 -9.44
C ILE A 111 -9.59 -7.36 -10.60
N ASN A 112 -10.21 -7.58 -11.77
CA ASN A 112 -9.57 -8.11 -12.97
C ASN A 112 -8.79 -9.43 -12.70
N PRO A 113 -9.45 -10.52 -12.29
CA PRO A 113 -8.78 -11.76 -11.83
C PRO A 113 -7.96 -12.45 -12.89
N LYS A 114 -8.22 -12.17 -14.18
CA LYS A 114 -7.51 -12.74 -15.33
C LYS A 114 -6.20 -12.01 -15.66
N GLN A 115 -6.01 -10.81 -15.13
CA GLN A 115 -4.78 -10.05 -15.36
C GLN A 115 -3.62 -10.65 -14.57
N THR A 116 -2.49 -10.84 -15.26
CA THR A 116 -1.26 -11.36 -14.66
C THR A 116 -0.38 -10.31 -14.03
N LYS A 117 -0.44 -9.06 -14.54
CA LYS A 117 0.19 -7.91 -13.90
C LYS A 117 -0.70 -7.46 -12.75
N ARG A 118 -0.29 -7.74 -11.52
CA ARG A 118 -1.12 -7.48 -10.35
C ARG A 118 -0.48 -6.46 -9.42
N ILE A 119 -1.33 -5.76 -8.69
CA ILE A 119 -0.99 -4.84 -7.58
C ILE A 119 -1.68 -5.37 -6.34
N LEU A 120 -0.99 -5.32 -5.21
CA LEU A 120 -1.53 -5.61 -3.90
C LEU A 120 -1.84 -4.30 -3.17
N LEU A 121 -3.06 -4.12 -2.70
CA LEU A 121 -3.45 -3.06 -1.77
C LEU A 121 -3.86 -3.72 -0.46
N CYS A 122 -3.38 -3.26 0.67
CA CYS A 122 -3.70 -3.87 1.95
C CYS A 122 -3.82 -2.85 3.08
N ALA A 123 -4.51 -3.26 4.13
CA ALA A 123 -4.66 -2.60 5.41
C ALA A 123 -4.99 -3.67 6.45
N HIS A 124 -4.74 -3.45 7.74
CA HIS A 124 -5.33 -4.30 8.77
C HIS A 124 -6.72 -3.80 9.15
N TRP A 125 -7.57 -4.68 9.72
CA TRP A 125 -8.94 -4.35 10.07
C TRP A 125 -9.33 -4.65 11.51
N ASP A 126 -8.52 -5.43 12.21
CA ASP A 126 -8.69 -5.70 13.62
C ASP A 126 -8.31 -4.50 14.50
N THR A 127 -8.52 -4.61 15.79
CA THR A 127 -8.07 -3.62 16.76
C THR A 127 -7.34 -4.30 17.90
N ARG A 128 -6.45 -3.51 18.52
CA ARG A 128 -5.73 -3.93 19.70
C ARG A 128 -6.65 -4.33 20.83
N PRO A 129 -6.38 -5.46 21.54
CA PRO A 129 -7.20 -5.93 22.64
C PRO A 129 -7.11 -5.06 23.89
N MET A 130 -6.20 -4.07 23.92
CA MET A 130 -5.98 -3.17 25.05
C MET A 130 -5.36 -1.85 24.56
N ALA A 131 -5.83 -0.72 25.06
CA ALA A 131 -5.27 0.60 24.78
C ALA A 131 -4.04 0.87 25.67
N ASP A 132 -2.93 0.12 25.46
CA ASP A 132 -1.80 0.07 26.39
C ASP A 132 -0.97 1.35 26.49
N GLN A 133 -1.29 2.38 25.68
CA GLN A 133 -0.77 3.74 25.79
C GLN A 133 -1.77 4.70 26.45
N ASP A 134 -3.00 4.26 26.78
CA ASP A 134 -3.99 5.07 27.47
C ASP A 134 -3.68 5.17 28.96
N LEU A 135 -3.79 6.38 29.50
CA LEU A 135 -3.44 6.65 30.91
C LEU A 135 -4.57 6.27 31.90
N GLU A 136 -5.81 6.24 31.42
CA GLU A 136 -6.98 6.00 32.27
C GLU A 136 -7.48 4.56 32.19
N ARG A 137 -7.53 3.98 31.00
CA ARG A 137 -8.11 2.65 30.73
C ARG A 137 -7.19 1.77 29.89
N PRO A 138 -5.92 1.52 30.32
CA PRO A 138 -4.92 0.84 29.50
C PRO A 138 -5.23 -0.64 29.23
N THR A 139 -6.22 -1.23 29.88
CA THR A 139 -6.60 -2.64 29.73
C THR A 139 -7.85 -2.87 28.92
N GLU A 140 -8.53 -1.78 28.51
CA GLU A 140 -9.73 -1.84 27.67
C GLU A 140 -9.36 -1.61 26.19
N PRO A 141 -10.07 -2.22 25.23
CA PRO A 141 -9.81 -2.01 23.81
C PRO A 141 -10.27 -0.61 23.36
N ALA A 142 -9.55 0.00 22.42
CA ALA A 142 -9.94 1.25 21.75
C ALA A 142 -10.83 0.99 20.52
N ASP A 143 -11.48 2.06 20.02
CA ASP A 143 -12.33 1.98 18.82
C ASP A 143 -11.53 1.69 17.55
N GLY A 144 -10.25 2.09 17.49
CA GLY A 144 -9.39 1.86 16.35
C GLY A 144 -9.92 2.50 15.06
N ALA A 145 -10.35 3.76 15.14
CA ALA A 145 -10.89 4.47 13.99
C ALA A 145 -9.79 4.78 12.96
N ASN A 146 -8.62 5.13 13.47
CA ASN A 146 -7.44 5.35 12.64
C ASN A 146 -6.65 4.05 12.44
N ASP A 147 -6.42 3.34 13.54
CA ASP A 147 -5.67 2.11 13.66
C ASP A 147 -6.62 0.89 13.62
N GLY A 148 -6.83 0.34 12.55
CA GLY A 148 -6.78 -0.05 11.19
C GLY A 148 -8.00 0.37 10.35
N ALA A 149 -9.11 0.96 10.94
CA ALA A 149 -10.30 1.21 10.12
C ALA A 149 -10.07 2.30 9.05
N SER A 150 -9.11 3.23 9.22
CA SER A 150 -8.86 4.30 8.25
C SER A 150 -8.34 3.76 6.92
N GLY A 151 -7.35 2.88 6.93
CA GLY A 151 -6.80 2.24 5.73
C GLY A 151 -7.87 1.42 4.99
N VAL A 152 -8.65 0.64 5.73
CA VAL A 152 -9.77 -0.14 5.20
C VAL A 152 -10.81 0.75 4.54
N GLY A 153 -11.20 1.87 5.19
CA GLY A 153 -12.18 2.81 4.65
C GLY A 153 -11.74 3.42 3.31
N VAL A 154 -10.46 3.81 3.21
CA VAL A 154 -9.86 4.30 1.96
C VAL A 154 -9.89 3.20 0.88
N LEU A 155 -9.50 1.97 1.21
CA LEU A 155 -9.44 0.88 0.23
C LEU A 155 -10.81 0.42 -0.26
N ILE A 156 -11.86 0.50 0.57
CA ILE A 156 -13.24 0.24 0.12
C ILE A 156 -13.68 1.30 -0.91
N GLU A 157 -13.36 2.58 -0.66
CA GLU A 157 -13.67 3.64 -1.64
C GLU A 157 -12.86 3.48 -2.93
N ILE A 158 -11.59 3.10 -2.84
CA ILE A 158 -10.78 2.76 -4.01
C ILE A 158 -11.41 1.60 -4.79
N ALA A 159 -11.86 0.54 -4.13
CA ALA A 159 -12.53 -0.59 -4.78
C ALA A 159 -13.78 -0.12 -5.56
N ARG A 160 -14.59 0.77 -4.95
CA ARG A 160 -15.77 1.37 -5.60
C ARG A 160 -15.38 2.17 -6.85
N GLN A 161 -14.31 2.95 -6.80
CA GLN A 161 -13.80 3.70 -7.94
C GLN A 161 -13.26 2.78 -9.05
N LEU A 162 -12.51 1.74 -8.67
CA LEU A 162 -11.97 0.75 -9.62
C LEU A 162 -13.04 -0.12 -10.26
N GLN A 163 -14.19 -0.31 -9.62
CA GLN A 163 -15.36 -0.93 -10.26
C GLN A 163 -15.92 -0.06 -11.38
N ALA A 164 -16.04 1.24 -11.14
CA ALA A 164 -16.56 2.20 -12.10
C ALA A 164 -15.59 2.53 -13.24
N GLN A 165 -14.28 2.50 -12.94
CA GLN A 165 -13.21 2.81 -13.89
C GLN A 165 -12.14 1.72 -13.78
N ARG A 166 -12.21 0.71 -14.64
CA ARG A 166 -11.34 -0.47 -14.57
C ARG A 166 -9.90 -0.12 -14.91
N PRO A 167 -8.94 -0.54 -14.06
CA PRO A 167 -7.52 -0.43 -14.36
C PRO A 167 -7.10 -1.48 -15.40
N ASP A 168 -5.99 -1.26 -16.08
CA ASP A 168 -5.39 -2.28 -16.96
C ASP A 168 -4.79 -3.44 -16.16
N ALA A 169 -4.33 -3.17 -14.94
CA ALA A 169 -3.79 -4.16 -14.03
C ALA A 169 -4.88 -4.95 -13.29
N GLY A 170 -4.53 -6.12 -12.79
CA GLY A 170 -5.30 -6.79 -11.76
C GLY A 170 -4.98 -6.19 -10.39
N VAL A 171 -5.99 -6.05 -9.53
CA VAL A 171 -5.80 -5.53 -8.16
C VAL A 171 -6.35 -6.55 -7.18
N ASP A 172 -5.55 -6.91 -6.18
CA ASP A 172 -6.01 -7.65 -5.01
C ASP A 172 -6.00 -6.70 -3.81
N ILE A 173 -7.13 -6.63 -3.12
CA ILE A 173 -7.32 -5.85 -1.89
C ILE A 173 -7.41 -6.85 -0.76
N ILE A 174 -6.54 -6.73 0.24
CA ILE A 174 -6.52 -7.63 1.38
C ILE A 174 -6.61 -6.82 2.66
N PHE A 175 -7.61 -7.14 3.47
CA PHE A 175 -7.69 -6.66 4.84
C PHE A 175 -7.15 -7.75 5.76
N PHE A 176 -5.98 -7.50 6.35
CA PHE A 176 -5.31 -8.44 7.25
C PHE A 176 -5.92 -8.41 8.63
N ASP A 177 -6.00 -9.57 9.27
CA ASP A 177 -6.53 -9.78 10.61
C ASP A 177 -5.40 -9.97 11.62
N ALA A 178 -5.67 -9.65 12.87
CA ALA A 178 -4.78 -9.89 14.00
C ALA A 178 -3.36 -9.29 13.80
N GLU A 179 -3.30 -8.10 13.17
CA GLU A 179 -2.10 -7.29 13.10
C GLU A 179 -1.68 -6.86 14.50
N ASP A 180 -2.64 -6.30 15.25
CA ASP A 180 -2.43 -5.54 16.49
C ASP A 180 -2.50 -6.43 17.75
N MET A 181 -2.21 -7.73 17.60
CA MET A 181 -2.20 -8.71 18.68
C MET A 181 -0.81 -8.89 19.33
N GLY A 182 0.16 -8.05 18.98
CA GLY A 182 1.55 -8.21 19.37
C GLY A 182 1.89 -7.80 20.82
N ASP A 183 3.10 -8.16 21.25
CA ASP A 183 3.70 -7.73 22.52
C ASP A 183 4.64 -6.56 22.26
N SER A 184 4.33 -5.37 22.79
CA SER A 184 5.15 -4.16 22.65
C SER A 184 6.57 -4.28 23.20
N ARG A 185 6.85 -5.34 23.98
CA ARG A 185 8.19 -5.64 24.55
C ARG A 185 8.75 -6.96 24.02
N GLY A 186 8.04 -7.59 23.10
CA GLY A 186 8.36 -8.91 22.56
C GLY A 186 9.02 -8.86 21.18
N ALA A 187 9.06 -10.01 20.54
CA ALA A 187 9.60 -10.16 19.20
C ALA A 187 8.67 -9.59 18.13
N ALA A 188 9.23 -9.13 17.01
CA ALA A 188 8.51 -8.60 15.86
C ALA A 188 7.42 -9.57 15.35
N GLU A 189 7.72 -10.86 15.36
CA GLU A 189 6.82 -11.92 14.87
C GLU A 189 5.56 -12.11 15.74
N SER A 190 5.45 -11.40 16.87
CA SER A 190 4.22 -11.37 17.67
C SER A 190 3.11 -10.53 17.05
N TRP A 191 3.45 -9.62 16.14
CA TRP A 191 2.57 -8.72 15.40
C TRP A 191 2.19 -9.28 14.03
N CYS A 192 1.23 -8.67 13.35
CA CYS A 192 0.93 -8.91 11.94
C CYS A 192 0.61 -10.38 11.61
N LEU A 193 -0.09 -11.08 12.51
CA LEU A 193 -0.30 -12.53 12.39
C LEU A 193 -1.05 -12.92 11.10
N GLY A 194 -1.97 -12.06 10.64
CA GLY A 194 -2.73 -12.28 9.41
C GLY A 194 -1.89 -12.19 8.15
N SER A 195 -1.04 -11.17 8.03
CA SER A 195 -0.15 -11.03 6.87
C SER A 195 0.96 -12.05 6.88
N GLN A 196 1.48 -12.44 8.05
CA GLN A 196 2.41 -13.56 8.15
C GLN A 196 1.78 -14.88 7.67
N TYR A 197 0.52 -15.17 8.08
CA TYR A 197 -0.22 -16.34 7.62
C TYR A 197 -0.43 -16.30 6.11
N TRP A 198 -0.94 -15.17 5.58
CA TRP A 198 -1.16 -15.01 4.15
C TRP A 198 0.14 -15.10 3.35
N SER A 199 1.22 -14.52 3.82
CA SER A 199 2.52 -14.54 3.12
C SER A 199 3.08 -15.96 2.99
N LYS A 200 2.84 -16.82 3.99
CA LYS A 200 3.20 -18.26 3.96
C LYS A 200 2.22 -19.06 3.11
N THR A 201 0.92 -18.71 3.15
CA THR A 201 -0.18 -19.46 2.52
C THR A 201 -1.07 -18.50 1.72
N PRO A 202 -0.60 -17.97 0.58
CA PRO A 202 -1.34 -16.98 -0.19
C PRO A 202 -2.62 -17.58 -0.78
N HIS A 203 -3.61 -16.74 -1.03
CA HIS A 203 -4.93 -17.10 -1.54
C HIS A 203 -4.93 -17.71 -2.95
N LYS A 204 -3.83 -17.61 -3.67
CA LYS A 204 -3.59 -18.27 -4.97
C LYS A 204 -2.23 -18.96 -4.93
N PRO A 205 -2.09 -20.19 -5.43
CA PRO A 205 -0.79 -20.81 -5.58
C PRO A 205 0.18 -19.93 -6.37
N ASN A 206 1.42 -19.83 -5.88
CA ASN A 206 2.46 -19.01 -6.51
C ASN A 206 2.07 -17.54 -6.76
N TYR A 207 1.25 -16.98 -5.86
CA TYR A 207 0.82 -15.58 -5.98
C TYR A 207 2.00 -14.64 -6.06
N VAL A 208 1.95 -13.75 -7.04
CA VAL A 208 2.90 -12.65 -7.24
C VAL A 208 2.15 -11.36 -7.53
N ALA A 209 2.66 -10.26 -7.04
CA ALA A 209 2.25 -8.92 -7.43
C ALA A 209 3.49 -8.11 -7.82
N ARG A 210 3.29 -7.12 -8.66
CA ARG A 210 4.37 -6.23 -9.10
C ARG A 210 4.92 -5.41 -7.94
N PHE A 211 4.02 -5.00 -7.05
CA PHE A 211 4.30 -4.37 -5.76
C PHE A 211 3.04 -4.36 -4.90
N GLY A 212 3.20 -3.98 -3.63
CA GLY A 212 2.12 -3.74 -2.68
C GLY A 212 2.15 -2.32 -2.11
N ILE A 213 1.00 -1.84 -1.66
CA ILE A 213 0.82 -0.64 -0.86
C ILE A 213 0.00 -1.03 0.36
N LEU A 214 0.59 -0.87 1.54
CA LEU A 214 -0.10 -0.94 2.82
C LEU A 214 -0.60 0.45 3.20
N LEU A 215 -1.78 0.54 3.77
CA LEU A 215 -2.34 1.74 4.37
C LEU A 215 -2.60 1.48 5.84
N ASP A 216 -1.82 2.11 6.70
CA ASP A 216 -2.03 2.08 8.14
C ASP A 216 -2.04 3.48 8.73
N MET A 217 -2.96 3.73 9.68
CA MET A 217 -3.13 5.02 10.37
C MET A 217 -3.15 6.24 9.42
N VAL A 218 -3.95 6.15 8.34
CA VAL A 218 -4.03 7.17 7.28
C VAL A 218 -5.16 8.17 7.45
N GLY A 219 -5.77 8.23 8.63
CA GLY A 219 -6.98 9.01 8.90
C GLY A 219 -6.81 10.34 9.61
N PRO A 220 -5.75 10.61 10.42
CA PRO A 220 -5.77 11.75 11.33
C PRO A 220 -5.58 13.08 10.62
N LYS A 221 -6.14 14.13 11.23
CA LYS A 221 -5.96 15.49 10.76
C LYS A 221 -4.46 15.84 10.74
N ASP A 222 -4.05 16.53 9.69
CA ASP A 222 -2.65 16.99 9.51
C ASP A 222 -1.62 15.84 9.52
N ALA A 223 -2.03 14.61 9.18
CA ALA A 223 -1.12 13.48 9.10
C ALA A 223 0.06 13.75 8.17
N VAL A 224 1.21 13.28 8.58
CA VAL A 224 2.47 13.35 7.82
C VAL A 224 2.94 11.94 7.54
N PHE A 225 3.06 11.61 6.26
CA PHE A 225 3.58 10.33 5.77
C PHE A 225 5.05 10.52 5.39
N ALA A 226 5.94 10.11 6.29
CA ALA A 226 7.36 10.04 6.03
C ALA A 226 7.69 8.78 5.22
N ILE A 227 8.87 8.72 4.61
CA ILE A 227 9.33 7.52 3.92
C ILE A 227 9.75 6.50 4.98
N GLU A 228 8.94 5.47 5.19
CA GLU A 228 9.20 4.40 6.14
C GLU A 228 10.44 3.59 5.70
N GLY A 229 11.25 3.11 6.65
CA GLY A 229 12.58 2.57 6.39
C GLY A 229 12.59 1.23 5.64
N HIS A 230 11.71 0.29 5.98
CA HIS A 230 11.58 -0.99 5.26
C HIS A 230 10.99 -0.76 3.87
N SER A 231 10.03 0.15 3.72
CA SER A 231 9.50 0.59 2.42
C SER A 231 10.60 1.10 1.50
N TRP A 232 11.52 1.91 2.06
CA TRP A 232 12.68 2.37 1.29
C TRP A 232 13.63 1.24 0.92
N GLN A 233 13.87 0.30 1.84
CA GLN A 233 14.75 -0.84 1.63
C GLN A 233 14.23 -1.77 0.53
N TYR A 234 12.96 -2.15 0.58
CA TYR A 234 12.39 -3.19 -0.28
C TYR A 234 11.67 -2.65 -1.53
N ALA A 235 11.08 -1.45 -1.45
CA ALA A 235 10.17 -0.91 -2.47
C ALA A 235 10.54 0.49 -2.96
N GLN A 236 11.81 0.93 -2.87
CA GLN A 236 12.28 2.30 -3.15
C GLN A 236 11.71 2.90 -4.43
N ARG A 237 11.66 2.13 -5.52
CA ARG A 237 11.11 2.59 -6.81
C ARG A 237 9.65 3.02 -6.68
N TYR A 238 8.85 2.24 -5.95
CA TYR A 238 7.43 2.48 -5.80
C TYR A 238 7.15 3.59 -4.77
N VAL A 239 7.94 3.69 -3.72
CA VAL A 239 7.95 4.84 -2.81
C VAL A 239 8.13 6.13 -3.61
N LYS A 240 9.18 6.22 -4.44
CA LYS A 240 9.42 7.40 -5.31
C LYS A 240 8.24 7.69 -6.24
N GLN A 241 7.59 6.66 -6.78
CA GLN A 241 6.42 6.82 -7.65
C GLN A 241 5.24 7.38 -6.86
N VAL A 242 4.89 6.82 -5.70
CA VAL A 242 3.77 7.25 -4.85
C VAL A 242 3.96 8.69 -4.37
N TRP A 243 5.11 9.03 -3.78
CA TRP A 243 5.41 10.38 -3.29
C TRP A 243 5.41 11.43 -4.42
N LYS A 244 5.96 11.07 -5.57
CA LYS A 244 5.88 11.93 -6.76
C LYS A 244 4.45 12.15 -7.24
N THR A 245 3.61 11.12 -7.21
CA THR A 245 2.19 11.21 -7.58
C THR A 245 1.43 12.09 -6.58
N ALA A 246 1.62 11.89 -5.28
CA ALA A 246 1.05 12.73 -4.23
C ALA A 246 1.41 14.21 -4.42
N SER A 247 2.70 14.51 -4.66
CA SER A 247 3.17 15.87 -4.92
C SER A 247 2.50 16.49 -6.16
N LYS A 248 2.33 15.73 -7.26
CA LYS A 248 1.65 16.22 -8.47
C LYS A 248 0.16 16.51 -8.26
N LEU A 249 -0.48 15.78 -7.35
CA LEU A 249 -1.87 15.98 -6.97
C LEU A 249 -2.08 17.09 -5.95
N GLY A 250 -1.00 17.71 -5.45
CA GLY A 250 -1.05 18.78 -4.46
C GLY A 250 -1.06 18.30 -3.01
N HIS A 251 -0.78 17.02 -2.77
CA HIS A 251 -0.76 16.40 -1.43
C HIS A 251 0.63 16.35 -0.77
N GLY A 252 1.57 17.17 -1.24
CA GLY A 252 2.95 17.20 -0.73
C GLY A 252 3.09 17.66 0.73
N ASN A 253 2.06 18.27 1.31
CA ASN A 253 1.99 18.57 2.73
C ASN A 253 1.80 17.32 3.60
N HIS A 254 1.16 16.28 3.07
CA HIS A 254 0.99 14.97 3.73
C HIS A 254 2.16 14.03 3.41
N PHE A 255 2.58 13.96 2.14
CA PHE A 255 3.64 13.05 1.68
C PHE A 255 4.99 13.78 1.67
N VAL A 256 5.74 13.69 2.76
CA VAL A 256 7.00 14.42 2.95
C VAL A 256 8.23 13.61 2.56
N ASN A 257 9.23 14.30 1.98
CA ASN A 257 10.46 13.65 1.47
C ASN A 257 11.56 13.57 2.53
N TYR A 258 11.24 13.08 3.74
CA TYR A 258 12.26 12.68 4.69
C TYR A 258 12.07 11.22 5.12
N GLN A 259 13.12 10.59 5.55
CA GLN A 259 13.10 9.20 5.96
C GLN A 259 12.68 9.08 7.43
N GLY A 260 11.63 8.31 7.67
CA GLY A 260 11.19 7.87 9.00
C GLY A 260 11.99 6.69 9.53
N GLY A 261 11.54 6.13 10.65
CA GLY A 261 12.07 4.89 11.22
C GLY A 261 11.73 3.65 10.39
N GLN A 262 12.26 2.51 10.79
CA GLN A 262 11.81 1.20 10.35
C GLN A 262 10.71 0.73 11.30
N LEU A 263 9.56 0.37 10.76
CA LEU A 263 8.39 -0.05 11.52
C LEU A 263 8.12 -1.54 11.29
N ILE A 264 7.67 -2.22 12.35
CA ILE A 264 7.13 -3.57 12.25
C ILE A 264 5.66 -3.42 11.91
N ASP A 265 5.30 -3.83 10.69
CA ASP A 265 3.94 -3.77 10.19
C ASP A 265 3.77 -4.83 9.08
N ASP A 266 2.56 -5.05 8.59
CA ASP A 266 2.19 -6.08 7.60
C ASP A 266 3.11 -6.09 6.37
N HIS A 267 3.53 -4.92 5.88
CA HIS A 267 4.41 -4.80 4.71
C HIS A 267 5.77 -5.46 4.93
N LEU A 268 6.30 -5.47 6.15
CA LEU A 268 7.57 -6.12 6.47
C LEU A 268 7.50 -7.61 6.16
N PHE A 269 6.48 -8.30 6.66
CA PHE A 269 6.30 -9.74 6.46
C PHE A 269 5.94 -10.11 5.02
N ILE A 270 5.23 -9.23 4.29
CA ILE A 270 5.00 -9.40 2.86
C ILE A 270 6.32 -9.33 2.09
N ASN A 271 7.18 -8.38 2.41
CA ASN A 271 8.51 -8.24 1.82
C ASN A 271 9.40 -9.46 2.12
N GLU A 272 9.52 -9.84 3.39
CA GLU A 272 10.47 -10.86 3.82
C GLU A 272 10.03 -12.27 3.47
N ILE A 273 8.75 -12.59 3.65
CA ILE A 273 8.25 -13.96 3.47
C ILE A 273 7.79 -14.18 2.02
N ARG A 274 7.07 -13.21 1.44
CA ARG A 274 6.49 -13.35 0.10
C ARG A 274 7.37 -12.81 -1.00
N GLY A 275 8.30 -11.88 -0.69
CA GLY A 275 9.18 -11.26 -1.66
C GLY A 275 8.47 -10.31 -2.62
N ILE A 276 7.33 -9.74 -2.22
CA ILE A 276 6.60 -8.71 -2.98
C ILE A 276 7.04 -7.35 -2.47
N PRO A 277 7.70 -6.50 -3.29
CA PRO A 277 8.09 -5.15 -2.89
C PRO A 277 6.86 -4.36 -2.43
N THR A 278 6.70 -4.21 -1.13
CA THR A 278 5.53 -3.55 -0.51
C THR A 278 5.99 -2.35 0.30
N LEU A 279 5.37 -1.21 0.04
CA LEU A 279 5.58 0.02 0.81
C LEU A 279 4.40 0.24 1.75
N ASP A 280 4.65 1.01 2.79
CA ASP A 280 3.69 1.44 3.77
C ASP A 280 3.46 2.95 3.68
N ILE A 281 2.21 3.38 3.71
CA ILE A 281 1.78 4.76 3.89
C ILE A 281 1.20 4.82 5.29
N ILE A 282 2.00 5.34 6.22
CA ILE A 282 1.68 5.40 7.64
C ILE A 282 2.00 6.79 8.21
N HIS A 283 1.13 7.27 9.10
CA HIS A 283 1.40 8.53 9.80
C HIS A 283 2.60 8.37 10.74
N TYR A 284 3.60 9.24 10.56
CA TYR A 284 4.81 9.26 11.36
C TYR A 284 4.97 10.62 12.06
N ASP A 285 4.98 10.61 13.40
CA ASP A 285 5.19 11.80 14.22
C ASP A 285 6.62 11.83 14.77
N VAL A 286 7.45 12.70 14.20
CA VAL A 286 8.86 12.86 14.60
C VAL A 286 9.04 13.44 16.00
N VAL A 287 8.01 14.03 16.57
CA VAL A 287 8.05 14.66 17.92
C VAL A 287 7.74 13.63 18.99
N ASN A 288 6.91 12.64 18.69
CA ASN A 288 6.55 11.59 19.63
C ASN A 288 7.66 10.53 19.74
N GLN A 289 7.94 10.08 20.96
CA GLN A 289 8.97 9.06 21.21
C GLN A 289 8.65 7.70 20.54
N THR A 290 7.39 7.40 20.34
CA THR A 290 6.94 6.17 19.65
C THR A 290 7.05 6.26 18.13
N GLY A 291 7.14 7.48 17.58
CA GLY A 291 7.02 7.73 16.15
C GLY A 291 5.58 7.75 15.63
N PHE A 292 4.59 7.51 16.50
CA PHE A 292 3.17 7.49 16.14
C PHE A 292 2.41 8.68 16.74
N GLY A 293 1.25 9.00 16.20
CA GLY A 293 0.40 10.08 16.68
C GLY A 293 -0.12 9.87 18.11
N GLU A 294 -0.57 10.95 18.76
CA GLU A 294 -1.01 10.92 20.16
C GLU A 294 -2.18 9.98 20.46
N PHE A 295 -2.96 9.62 19.45
CA PHE A 295 -4.10 8.69 19.53
C PHE A 295 -3.67 7.21 19.52
N TRP A 296 -2.44 6.89 19.09
CA TRP A 296 -1.99 5.51 18.93
C TRP A 296 -2.11 4.71 20.24
N HIS A 297 -2.82 3.58 20.14
CA HIS A 297 -3.14 2.69 21.26
C HIS A 297 -3.84 3.37 22.45
N ARG A 298 -4.68 4.37 22.17
CA ARG A 298 -5.48 5.11 23.17
C ARG A 298 -6.94 5.18 22.78
N HIS A 299 -7.82 5.50 23.77
CA HIS A 299 -9.26 5.71 23.51
C HIS A 299 -9.55 7.01 22.74
N SER A 300 -8.54 7.86 22.54
CA SER A 300 -8.64 9.01 21.63
C SER A 300 -8.58 8.57 20.14
N ASP A 301 -8.24 7.32 19.85
CA ASP A 301 -8.39 6.77 18.50
C ASP A 301 -9.84 6.39 18.22
N ASN A 302 -10.64 7.39 17.95
CA ASN A 302 -12.05 7.31 17.61
C ASN A 302 -12.37 8.24 16.44
N MET A 303 -13.63 8.32 16.01
CA MET A 303 -14.02 9.09 14.84
C MET A 303 -13.66 10.59 14.90
N SER A 304 -13.42 11.16 16.08
CA SER A 304 -12.99 12.56 16.20
C SER A 304 -11.55 12.80 15.72
N SER A 305 -10.75 11.75 15.62
CA SER A 305 -9.38 11.80 15.07
C SER A 305 -9.35 11.79 13.54
N ILE A 306 -10.44 11.39 12.87
CA ILE A 306 -10.48 11.16 11.42
C ILE A 306 -10.81 12.44 10.65
N ASP A 307 -9.95 12.78 9.70
CA ASP A 307 -10.10 13.91 8.77
C ASP A 307 -10.32 13.44 7.33
N LYS A 308 -11.38 13.97 6.70
CA LYS A 308 -11.75 13.63 5.33
C LYS A 308 -10.71 14.07 4.29
N ASN A 309 -9.98 15.17 4.55
CA ASN A 309 -8.98 15.65 3.60
C ASN A 309 -7.75 14.74 3.60
N THR A 310 -7.38 14.20 4.76
CA THR A 310 -6.31 13.22 4.85
C THR A 310 -6.69 11.91 4.13
N LEU A 311 -7.89 11.37 4.40
CA LEU A 311 -8.40 10.21 3.67
C LEU A 311 -8.42 10.44 2.14
N LYS A 312 -8.81 11.66 1.71
CA LYS A 312 -8.80 12.07 0.31
C LYS A 312 -7.39 12.08 -0.26
N ALA A 313 -6.45 12.68 0.43
CA ALA A 313 -5.07 12.80 -0.06
C ALA A 313 -4.44 11.41 -0.30
N VAL A 314 -4.67 10.47 0.62
CA VAL A 314 -4.20 9.09 0.47
C VAL A 314 -4.95 8.36 -0.65
N GLY A 315 -6.28 8.43 -0.64
CA GLY A 315 -7.12 7.74 -1.62
C GLY A 315 -6.88 8.20 -3.05
N GLU A 316 -6.80 9.50 -3.30
CA GLU A 316 -6.48 10.06 -4.62
C GLU A 316 -5.09 9.63 -5.09
N THR A 317 -4.10 9.64 -4.19
CA THR A 317 -2.73 9.24 -4.52
C THR A 317 -2.67 7.76 -4.93
N VAL A 318 -3.24 6.87 -4.12
CA VAL A 318 -3.20 5.43 -4.39
C VAL A 318 -4.02 5.08 -5.63
N PHE A 319 -5.22 5.64 -5.78
CA PHE A 319 -6.04 5.44 -6.98
C PHE A 319 -5.30 5.87 -8.25
N GLN A 320 -4.69 7.06 -8.25
CA GLN A 320 -3.90 7.58 -9.38
C GLN A 320 -2.74 6.63 -9.73
N VAL A 321 -2.01 6.13 -8.72
CA VAL A 321 -0.90 5.19 -8.93
C VAL A 321 -1.38 3.90 -9.58
N VAL A 322 -2.54 3.37 -9.14
CA VAL A 322 -3.13 2.15 -9.73
C VAL A 322 -3.55 2.36 -11.18
N MET A 323 -4.13 3.51 -11.49
CA MET A 323 -4.65 3.80 -12.84
C MET A 323 -3.56 4.18 -13.86
N GLU A 324 -2.36 4.54 -13.42
CA GLU A 324 -1.22 4.89 -14.29
C GLU A 324 -0.35 3.69 -14.68
N LEU A 325 -0.67 2.48 -14.25
CA LEU A 325 0.14 1.26 -14.46
C LEU A 325 -0.36 0.39 -15.58
#